data_cf0e2fa2885591e628dd5fa69feaf1e7
#
_entry.id   cf0e2fa2885591e628dd5fa69feaf1e7
#
_cell.length_a   1.000
_cell.length_b   1.000
_cell.length_c   1.000
_cell.angle_alpha   90.00
_cell.angle_beta   90.00
_cell.angle_gamma   90.00
#
_symmetry.space_group_name_H-M   'P 1'
#
loop_
_entity.id
_entity.type
_entity.pdbx_description
1 polymer ?
#
loop_
_entity_poly.entity_id
_entity_poly.type
_entity_poly.pdbx_seq_one_letter_code
_entity_poly.pdbx_strand_id
1 'polypeptide(L)'
;GLFVATNTIVLAGASMIFLPKFDVDSVFALLPRATTMMGVPTFYTRLLDDQRLTADSTRHMRLFVSGSAPLLAETHAQFSERTSHQILERYGMTETNMNTTNPYDGPRRAGTVGMPLAGVELKITNPETGATVEDGTIGQIEVRGPNVFAGYWNMPEKTREELREDGF
;
A
#
# COMPACT_ATOMS: atom_id res chain seq x y z
N GLY A 1 -2.59 -4.20 6.01
CA GLY A 1 -1.75 -5.01 5.13
C GLY A 1 -2.14 -6.47 5.05
N LEU A 2 -2.28 -7.16 6.19
CA LEU A 2 -2.53 -8.60 6.21
C LEU A 2 -3.83 -9.00 5.48
N PHE A 3 -4.95 -8.39 5.82
CA PHE A 3 -6.24 -8.72 5.20
C PHE A 3 -6.23 -8.52 3.69
N VAL A 4 -5.67 -7.42 3.21
CA VAL A 4 -5.60 -7.18 1.77
C VAL A 4 -4.73 -8.24 1.09
N ALA A 5 -3.54 -8.54 1.63
CA ALA A 5 -2.65 -9.53 1.06
C ALA A 5 -3.30 -10.93 1.02
N THR A 6 -3.84 -11.40 2.15
CA THR A 6 -4.43 -12.74 2.24
C THR A 6 -5.69 -12.87 1.40
N ASN A 7 -6.63 -11.92 1.52
CA ASN A 7 -7.91 -11.98 0.81
C ASN A 7 -7.71 -11.90 -0.71
N THR A 8 -6.81 -11.03 -1.18
CA THR A 8 -6.55 -10.91 -2.62
C THR A 8 -5.99 -12.22 -3.19
N ILE A 9 -5.08 -12.87 -2.48
CA ILE A 9 -4.48 -14.14 -2.92
C ILE A 9 -5.53 -15.26 -2.93
N VAL A 10 -6.35 -15.36 -1.88
CA VAL A 10 -7.41 -16.37 -1.80
C VAL A 10 -8.45 -16.16 -2.89
N LEU A 11 -8.92 -14.93 -3.10
CA LEU A 11 -9.89 -14.61 -4.15
C LEU A 11 -9.34 -14.87 -5.55
N ALA A 12 -8.04 -14.71 -5.75
CA ALA A 12 -7.37 -15.03 -7.01
C ALA A 12 -7.11 -16.53 -7.21
N GLY A 13 -7.43 -17.38 -6.23
CA GLY A 13 -7.12 -18.82 -6.26
C GLY A 13 -5.61 -19.11 -6.31
N ALA A 14 -4.78 -18.18 -5.82
CA ALA A 14 -3.33 -18.28 -5.85
C ALA A 14 -2.77 -18.87 -4.54
N SER A 15 -1.50 -19.28 -4.58
CA SER A 15 -0.79 -19.79 -3.40
C SER A 15 -0.08 -18.67 -2.67
N MET A 16 0.01 -18.79 -1.35
CA MET A 16 0.70 -17.83 -0.49
C MET A 16 1.91 -18.48 0.19
N ILE A 17 3.05 -17.81 0.10
CA ILE A 17 4.22 -18.08 0.93
C ILE A 17 4.16 -17.11 2.11
N PHE A 18 3.86 -17.61 3.29
CA PHE A 18 3.71 -16.81 4.50
C PHE A 18 4.93 -16.98 5.41
N LEU A 19 5.64 -15.88 5.67
CA LEU A 19 6.72 -15.84 6.63
C LEU A 19 6.21 -15.28 7.97
N PRO A 20 6.41 -15.97 9.09
CA PRO A 20 5.94 -15.49 10.40
C PRO A 20 6.66 -14.22 10.86
N LYS A 21 7.86 -14.00 10.36
CA LYS A 21 8.64 -12.76 10.53
C LYS A 21 9.45 -12.47 9.27
N PHE A 22 9.76 -11.22 9.06
CA PHE A 22 10.65 -10.83 7.97
C PHE A 22 12.10 -11.21 8.30
N ASP A 23 12.71 -11.97 7.39
CA ASP A 23 14.11 -12.36 7.41
C ASP A 23 14.64 -12.38 5.98
N VAL A 24 15.77 -11.67 5.75
CA VAL A 24 16.33 -11.46 4.40
C VAL A 24 16.74 -12.78 3.76
N ASP A 25 17.37 -13.68 4.50
CA ASP A 25 17.80 -14.98 4.00
C ASP A 25 16.61 -15.84 3.58
N SER A 26 15.58 -15.88 4.41
CA SER A 26 14.33 -16.58 4.10
C SER A 26 13.64 -16.00 2.87
N VAL A 27 13.64 -14.68 2.71
CA VAL A 27 13.08 -14.05 1.51
C VAL A 27 13.84 -14.49 0.27
N PHE A 28 15.18 -14.40 0.24
CA PHE A 28 15.95 -14.82 -0.93
C PHE A 28 15.84 -16.31 -1.23
N ALA A 29 15.74 -17.16 -0.21
CA ALA A 29 15.53 -18.61 -0.41
C ALA A 29 14.16 -18.93 -1.06
N LEU A 30 13.14 -18.10 -0.80
CA LEU A 30 11.77 -18.31 -1.27
C LEU A 30 11.41 -17.48 -2.51
N LEU A 31 12.15 -16.42 -2.79
CA LEU A 31 11.91 -15.51 -3.91
C LEU A 31 11.78 -16.25 -5.27
N PRO A 32 12.61 -17.28 -5.60
CA PRO A 32 12.47 -18.02 -6.85
C PRO A 32 11.13 -18.74 -7.03
N ARG A 33 10.35 -18.91 -5.96
CA ARG A 33 9.03 -19.56 -5.96
C ARG A 33 7.88 -18.57 -5.97
N ALA A 34 8.18 -17.28 -5.88
CA ALA A 34 7.18 -16.21 -5.81
C ALA A 34 7.12 -15.45 -7.14
N THR A 35 5.98 -14.87 -7.44
CA THR A 35 5.78 -13.93 -8.55
C THR A 35 5.39 -12.54 -8.07
N THR A 36 5.00 -12.42 -6.81
CA THR A 36 4.59 -11.15 -6.19
C THR A 36 5.12 -11.11 -4.77
N MET A 37 5.60 -9.94 -4.36
CA MET A 37 5.98 -9.67 -2.97
C MET A 37 5.20 -8.47 -2.46
N MET A 38 4.56 -8.62 -1.29
CA MET A 38 3.93 -7.53 -0.56
C MET A 38 4.69 -7.30 0.74
N GLY A 39 5.08 -6.07 0.99
CA GLY A 39 5.85 -5.71 2.17
C GLY A 39 5.60 -4.29 2.66
N VAL A 40 6.19 -3.98 3.80
CA VAL A 40 6.28 -2.61 4.31
C VAL A 40 7.60 -1.98 3.85
N PRO A 41 7.74 -0.64 3.85
CA PRO A 41 8.94 0.04 3.35
C PRO A 41 10.26 -0.49 3.93
N THR A 42 10.29 -0.79 5.22
CA THR A 42 11.49 -1.32 5.88
C THR A 42 11.96 -2.68 5.35
N PHE A 43 11.09 -3.47 4.72
CA PHE A 43 11.51 -4.72 4.07
C PHE A 43 12.33 -4.41 2.82
N TYR A 44 11.92 -3.42 2.06
CA TYR A 44 12.63 -3.01 0.84
C TYR A 44 13.99 -2.39 1.15
N THR A 45 14.11 -1.55 2.19
CA THR A 45 15.41 -1.01 2.61
C THR A 45 16.37 -2.13 3.03
N ARG A 46 15.89 -3.10 3.83
CA ARG A 46 16.71 -4.25 4.24
C ARG A 46 17.10 -5.17 3.08
N LEU A 47 16.26 -5.31 2.06
CA LEU A 47 16.62 -6.05 0.85
C LEU A 47 17.65 -5.30 0.00
N LEU A 48 17.58 -3.96 -0.03
CA LEU A 48 18.57 -3.12 -0.72
C LEU A 48 19.96 -3.20 -0.08
N ASP A 49 20.05 -3.46 1.23
CA ASP A 49 21.35 -3.66 1.91
C ASP A 49 22.04 -4.97 1.50
N ASP A 50 21.32 -5.89 0.84
CA ASP A 50 21.84 -7.21 0.46
C ASP A 50 22.22 -7.25 -1.03
N GLN A 51 23.43 -7.72 -1.32
CA GLN A 51 23.96 -7.80 -2.69
C GLN A 51 23.22 -8.83 -3.58
N ARG A 52 22.48 -9.78 -3.00
CA ARG A 52 21.67 -10.75 -3.75
C ARG A 52 20.47 -10.12 -4.46
N LEU A 53 20.05 -8.93 -4.05
CA LEU A 53 18.99 -8.20 -4.75
C LEU A 53 19.54 -7.64 -6.06
N THR A 54 19.19 -8.23 -7.16
CA THR A 54 19.64 -7.85 -8.51
C THR A 54 18.50 -7.95 -9.51
N ALA A 55 18.67 -7.38 -10.70
CA ALA A 55 17.72 -7.56 -11.79
C ALA A 55 17.56 -9.05 -12.19
N ASP A 56 18.64 -9.83 -12.12
CA ASP A 56 18.57 -11.26 -12.44
C ASP A 56 17.81 -12.05 -11.38
N SER A 57 18.06 -11.80 -10.09
CA SER A 57 17.34 -12.50 -9.00
C SER A 57 15.85 -12.18 -8.94
N THR A 58 15.42 -11.08 -9.55
CA THR A 58 14.03 -10.61 -9.54
C THR A 58 13.33 -10.67 -10.89
N ARG A 59 14.01 -11.07 -11.97
CA ARG A 59 13.49 -11.02 -13.35
C ARG A 59 12.15 -11.76 -13.57
N HIS A 60 11.88 -12.80 -12.79
CA HIS A 60 10.66 -13.61 -12.85
C HIS A 60 9.53 -13.02 -12.03
N MET A 61 9.82 -12.03 -11.20
CA MET A 61 8.82 -11.34 -10.39
C MET A 61 7.93 -10.47 -11.27
N ARG A 62 6.64 -10.48 -10.98
CA ARG A 62 5.65 -9.65 -11.67
C ARG A 62 5.38 -8.35 -10.95
N LEU A 63 5.42 -8.37 -9.61
CA LEU A 63 4.94 -7.24 -8.83
C LEU A 63 5.60 -7.17 -7.45
N PHE A 64 6.02 -5.97 -7.08
CA PHE A 64 6.38 -5.59 -5.72
C PHE A 64 5.42 -4.53 -5.22
N VAL A 65 4.83 -4.74 -4.04
CA VAL A 65 3.82 -3.85 -3.45
C VAL A 65 4.29 -3.34 -2.11
N SER A 66 4.23 -2.03 -1.90
CA SER A 66 4.49 -1.39 -0.60
C SER A 66 3.25 -0.70 -0.05
N GLY A 67 3.09 -0.76 1.26
CA GLY A 67 2.01 -0.07 1.96
C GLY A 67 2.20 -0.11 3.48
N SER A 68 1.21 0.40 4.20
CA SER A 68 1.16 0.53 5.67
C SER A 68 2.13 1.55 6.27
N ALA A 69 2.97 2.18 5.48
CA ALA A 69 3.81 3.33 5.82
C ALA A 69 4.27 4.01 4.52
N PRO A 70 4.67 5.28 4.55
CA PRO A 70 5.25 5.97 3.40
C PRO A 70 6.57 5.32 2.96
N LEU A 71 6.71 5.07 1.67
CA LEU A 71 7.97 4.66 1.06
C LEU A 71 8.73 5.90 0.59
N LEU A 72 10.00 6.02 0.97
CA LEU A 72 10.83 7.12 0.50
C LEU A 72 11.05 7.01 -1.01
N ALA A 73 10.96 8.14 -1.71
CA ALA A 73 11.20 8.20 -3.16
C ALA A 73 12.61 7.71 -3.53
N GLU A 74 13.59 7.95 -2.67
CA GLU A 74 14.95 7.44 -2.83
C GLU A 74 15.00 5.90 -2.78
N THR A 75 14.32 5.28 -1.80
CA THR A 75 14.24 3.81 -1.70
C THR A 75 13.57 3.21 -2.94
N HIS A 76 12.50 3.85 -3.44
CA HIS A 76 11.83 3.43 -4.67
C HIS A 76 12.78 3.52 -5.87
N ALA A 77 13.53 4.62 -6.00
CA ALA A 77 14.48 4.82 -7.09
C ALA A 77 15.62 3.79 -7.06
N GLN A 78 16.26 3.60 -5.91
CA GLN A 78 17.32 2.61 -5.71
C GLN A 78 16.85 1.19 -6.01
N PHE A 79 15.63 0.84 -5.57
CA PHE A 79 15.03 -0.46 -5.86
C PHE A 79 14.79 -0.66 -7.35
N SER A 80 14.28 0.38 -8.02
CA SER A 80 14.03 0.33 -9.47
C SER A 80 15.33 0.22 -10.28
N GLU A 81 16.35 0.97 -9.93
CA GLU A 81 17.66 0.91 -10.56
C GLU A 81 18.29 -0.49 -10.43
N ARG A 82 18.19 -1.08 -9.24
CA ARG A 82 18.86 -2.35 -8.92
C ARG A 82 18.12 -3.58 -9.45
N THR A 83 16.79 -3.52 -9.55
CA THR A 83 15.95 -4.68 -9.91
C THR A 83 15.24 -4.55 -11.25
N SER A 84 15.21 -3.35 -11.84
CA SER A 84 14.38 -2.99 -12.99
C SER A 84 12.87 -3.08 -12.73
N HIS A 85 12.45 -3.16 -11.45
CA HIS A 85 11.06 -3.14 -11.03
C HIS A 85 10.72 -1.84 -10.32
N GLN A 86 9.57 -1.27 -10.63
CA GLN A 86 8.99 -0.18 -9.85
C GLN A 86 8.05 -0.74 -8.79
N ILE A 87 8.25 -0.33 -7.53
CA ILE A 87 7.37 -0.73 -6.43
C ILE A 87 6.00 -0.06 -6.63
N LEU A 88 4.93 -0.83 -6.50
CA LEU A 88 3.56 -0.31 -6.48
C LEU A 88 3.22 0.12 -5.05
N GLU A 89 3.19 1.43 -4.85
CA GLU A 89 2.74 2.01 -3.59
C GLU A 89 1.23 2.15 -3.56
N ARG A 90 0.64 1.91 -2.40
CA ARG A 90 -0.79 2.00 -2.16
C ARG A 90 -1.08 2.49 -0.74
N TYR A 91 -2.24 3.11 -0.55
CA TYR A 91 -2.71 3.59 0.74
C TYR A 91 -4.06 2.96 1.12
N GLY A 92 -4.16 2.63 2.36
CA GLY A 92 -5.37 2.15 3.00
C GLY A 92 -5.14 1.96 4.49
N MET A 93 -6.21 1.79 5.22
CA MET A 93 -6.22 1.60 6.67
C MET A 93 -7.27 0.56 7.05
N THR A 94 -7.33 0.19 8.31
CA THR A 94 -8.26 -0.84 8.79
C THR A 94 -9.71 -0.44 8.55
N GLU A 95 -10.01 0.82 8.75
CA GLU A 95 -11.34 1.42 8.66
C GLU A 95 -11.86 1.52 7.23
N THR A 96 -10.97 1.53 6.25
CA THR A 96 -11.33 1.78 4.84
C THR A 96 -10.74 0.74 3.87
N ASN A 97 -10.07 -0.30 4.35
CA ASN A 97 -9.33 -1.26 3.53
C ASN A 97 -8.33 -0.57 2.58
N MET A 98 -8.67 -0.44 1.30
CA MET A 98 -7.82 0.19 0.29
C MET A 98 -8.50 1.42 -0.30
N ASN A 99 -7.80 2.53 -0.27
CA ASN A 99 -8.28 3.82 -0.76
C ASN A 99 -7.69 4.17 -2.11
N THR A 100 -6.36 4.10 -2.22
CA THR A 100 -5.63 4.50 -3.43
C THR A 100 -4.59 3.48 -3.82
N THR A 101 -4.19 3.51 -5.09
CA THR A 101 -3.09 2.72 -5.61
C THR A 101 -2.40 3.41 -6.77
N ASN A 102 -1.08 3.25 -6.90
CA ASN A 102 -0.41 3.47 -8.17
C ASN A 102 -0.90 2.45 -9.20
N PRO A 103 -0.85 2.74 -10.50
CA PRO A 103 -1.37 1.85 -11.53
C PRO A 103 -0.61 0.52 -11.59
N TYR A 104 -1.35 -0.55 -11.88
CA TYR A 104 -0.73 -1.85 -12.17
C TYR A 104 0.04 -1.78 -13.48
N ASP A 105 -0.59 -1.26 -14.53
CA ASP A 105 0.00 -1.00 -15.84
C ASP A 105 0.31 0.49 -15.99
N GLY A 106 1.52 0.80 -16.45
CA GLY A 106 1.95 2.18 -16.67
C GLY A 106 2.91 2.71 -15.58
N PRO A 107 3.22 4.01 -15.63
CA PRO A 107 4.23 4.61 -14.76
C PRO A 107 3.72 4.73 -13.33
N ARG A 108 4.55 4.29 -12.38
CA ARG A 108 4.36 4.48 -10.95
C ARG A 108 5.17 5.66 -10.46
N ARG A 109 4.52 6.58 -9.78
CA ARG A 109 5.16 7.79 -9.30
C ARG A 109 5.68 7.58 -7.87
N ALA A 110 7.01 7.56 -7.73
CA ALA A 110 7.67 7.43 -6.43
C ALA A 110 7.20 8.52 -5.44
N GLY A 111 7.05 8.16 -4.17
CA GLY A 111 6.61 9.07 -3.12
C GLY A 111 5.13 9.45 -3.20
N THR A 112 4.34 8.73 -3.99
CA THR A 112 2.88 8.90 -4.06
C THR A 112 2.17 7.58 -3.88
N VAL A 113 0.96 7.64 -3.33
CA VAL A 113 0.10 6.46 -3.14
C VAL A 113 -0.91 6.26 -4.29
N GLY A 114 -0.75 7.02 -5.37
CA GLY A 114 -1.58 6.92 -6.57
C GLY A 114 -2.94 7.58 -6.46
N MET A 115 -3.91 7.05 -7.19
CA MET A 115 -5.26 7.59 -7.34
C MET A 115 -6.28 6.74 -6.59
N PRO A 116 -7.45 7.30 -6.24
CA PRO A 116 -8.54 6.55 -5.64
C PRO A 116 -8.94 5.33 -6.46
N LEU A 117 -9.27 4.24 -5.79
CA LEU A 117 -9.83 3.05 -6.41
C LEU A 117 -11.24 3.32 -6.95
N ALA A 118 -11.69 2.49 -7.89
CA ALA A 118 -13.05 2.59 -8.42
C ALA A 118 -14.10 2.53 -7.30
N GLY A 119 -14.99 3.51 -7.27
CA GLY A 119 -16.03 3.65 -6.24
C GLY A 119 -15.55 4.28 -4.93
N VAL A 120 -14.27 4.64 -4.81
CA VAL A 120 -13.74 5.37 -3.66
C VAL A 120 -13.63 6.85 -4.03
N GLU A 121 -14.24 7.69 -3.21
CA GLU A 121 -14.08 9.14 -3.27
C GLU A 121 -13.10 9.60 -2.21
N LEU A 122 -12.25 10.54 -2.55
CA LEU A 122 -11.23 11.08 -1.66
C LEU A 122 -11.16 12.59 -1.82
N LYS A 123 -11.12 13.30 -0.70
CA LYS A 123 -10.84 14.73 -0.67
C LYS A 123 -9.80 15.05 0.40
N ILE A 124 -9.11 16.17 0.23
CA ILE A 124 -8.18 16.71 1.21
C ILE A 124 -8.80 17.98 1.79
N THR A 125 -8.95 18.04 3.11
CA THR A 125 -9.63 19.13 3.79
C THR A 125 -8.74 19.77 4.84
N ASN A 126 -9.05 21.03 5.13
CA ASN A 126 -8.51 21.71 6.29
C ASN A 126 -9.21 21.13 7.55
N PRO A 127 -8.47 20.60 8.54
CA PRO A 127 -9.07 19.93 9.69
C PRO A 127 -9.86 20.86 10.61
N GLU A 128 -9.62 22.18 10.56
CA GLU A 128 -10.33 23.16 11.40
C GLU A 128 -11.63 23.64 10.76
N THR A 129 -11.64 23.79 9.45
CA THR A 129 -12.78 24.36 8.72
C THR A 129 -13.61 23.34 7.95
N GLY A 130 -13.07 22.15 7.70
CA GLY A 130 -13.67 21.13 6.83
C GLY A 130 -13.69 21.48 5.35
N ALA A 131 -13.18 22.64 4.96
CA ALA A 131 -13.14 23.07 3.57
C ALA A 131 -12.07 22.29 2.78
N THR A 132 -12.39 21.92 1.54
CA THR A 132 -11.38 21.32 0.64
C THR A 132 -10.23 22.30 0.42
N VAL A 133 -9.01 21.81 0.50
CA VAL A 133 -7.80 22.62 0.27
C VAL A 133 -7.39 22.57 -1.21
N GLU A 134 -6.61 23.56 -1.62
CA GLU A 134 -6.03 23.59 -2.97
C GLU A 134 -4.93 22.53 -3.14
N ASP A 135 -4.72 22.12 -4.39
CA ASP A 135 -3.68 21.15 -4.75
C ASP A 135 -2.31 21.61 -4.25
N GLY A 136 -1.58 20.68 -3.65
CA GLY A 136 -0.26 20.94 -3.05
C GLY A 136 -0.32 21.41 -1.59
N THR A 137 -1.50 21.68 -1.05
CA THR A 137 -1.67 22.03 0.36
C THR A 137 -1.82 20.76 1.22
N ILE A 138 -1.15 20.76 2.36
CA ILE A 138 -1.27 19.66 3.34
C ILE A 138 -2.62 19.79 4.05
N GLY A 139 -3.34 18.66 4.15
CA GLY A 139 -4.62 18.59 4.83
C GLY A 139 -4.94 17.18 5.34
N GLN A 140 -6.14 17.04 5.87
CA GLN A 140 -6.69 15.76 6.32
C GLN A 140 -7.30 15.02 5.13
N ILE A 141 -7.01 13.73 5.02
CA ILE A 141 -7.62 12.85 4.03
C ILE A 141 -8.98 12.40 4.55
N GLU A 142 -10.02 12.64 3.77
CA GLU A 142 -11.36 12.12 3.99
C GLU A 142 -11.75 11.18 2.86
N VAL A 143 -12.37 10.04 3.23
CA VAL A 143 -12.66 8.96 2.28
C VAL A 143 -14.13 8.58 2.38
N ARG A 144 -14.79 8.43 1.23
CA ARG A 144 -16.15 7.91 1.12
C ARG A 144 -16.17 6.76 0.10
N GLY A 145 -16.90 5.70 0.40
CA GLY A 145 -17.08 4.59 -0.53
C GLY A 145 -17.56 3.31 0.16
N PRO A 146 -17.84 2.28 -0.64
CA PRO A 146 -18.30 0.98 -0.13
C PRO A 146 -17.24 0.23 0.69
N ASN A 147 -16.01 0.69 0.67
CA ASN A 147 -14.87 0.15 1.41
C ASN A 147 -14.78 0.66 2.85
N VAL A 148 -15.55 1.70 3.19
CA VAL A 148 -15.57 2.28 4.54
C VAL A 148 -16.31 1.35 5.49
N PHE A 149 -15.75 1.12 6.68
CA PHE A 149 -16.31 0.23 7.70
C PHE A 149 -17.63 0.78 8.29
N ALA A 150 -18.39 -0.08 8.96
CA ALA A 150 -19.65 0.34 9.59
C ALA A 150 -19.47 1.06 10.94
N GLY A 151 -18.27 1.01 11.50
CA GLY A 151 -17.93 1.66 12.76
C GLY A 151 -17.05 0.80 13.67
N TYR A 152 -16.67 1.38 14.79
CA TYR A 152 -15.90 0.70 15.84
C TYR A 152 -16.81 -0.13 16.74
N TRP A 153 -16.40 -1.36 17.01
CA TRP A 153 -17.13 -2.28 17.85
C TRP A 153 -17.30 -1.74 19.28
N ASN A 154 -18.55 -1.65 19.74
CA ASN A 154 -18.91 -1.13 21.07
C ASN A 154 -18.39 0.31 21.37
N MET A 155 -18.13 1.11 20.33
CA MET A 155 -17.64 2.50 20.46
C MET A 155 -18.49 3.46 19.61
N PRO A 156 -19.76 3.68 19.93
CA PRO A 156 -20.64 4.48 19.09
C PRO A 156 -20.25 5.96 19.04
N GLU A 157 -19.67 6.50 20.12
CA GLU A 157 -19.19 7.88 20.15
C GLU A 157 -18.01 8.07 19.22
N LYS A 158 -17.01 7.19 19.32
CA LYS A 158 -15.86 7.22 18.41
C LYS A 158 -16.27 7.02 16.94
N THR A 159 -17.25 6.17 16.70
CA THR A 159 -17.80 5.98 15.35
C THR A 159 -18.41 7.27 14.82
N ARG A 160 -19.18 8.00 15.62
CA ARG A 160 -19.77 9.30 15.21
C ARG A 160 -18.74 10.40 14.98
N GLU A 161 -17.61 10.36 15.68
CA GLU A 161 -16.51 11.30 15.47
C GLU A 161 -15.81 11.09 14.12
N GLU A 162 -15.65 9.83 13.70
CA GLU A 162 -14.87 9.45 12.52
C GLU A 162 -15.73 9.31 11.24
N LEU A 163 -16.98 8.85 11.37
CA LEU A 163 -17.93 8.72 10.27
C LEU A 163 -18.91 9.89 10.28
N ARG A 164 -18.74 10.80 9.35
CA ARG A 164 -19.60 11.96 9.22
C ARG A 164 -20.92 11.63 8.51
N GLU A 165 -21.93 12.47 8.69
CA GLU A 165 -23.27 12.28 8.08
C GLU A 165 -23.23 12.33 6.55
N ASP A 166 -22.27 13.04 5.94
CA ASP A 166 -22.06 13.10 4.49
C ASP A 166 -21.36 11.84 3.92
N GLY A 167 -21.02 10.90 4.79
CA GLY A 167 -20.40 9.64 4.44
C GLY A 167 -18.89 9.68 4.24
N PHE A 168 -18.24 10.83 4.52
CA PHE A 168 -16.79 10.96 4.55
C PHE A 168 -16.23 10.73 5.95
#